data_d0c1e37372b300f3df0e6c90be64f5a6
#
_entry.id   d0c1e37372b300f3df0e6c90be64f5a6
#
_cell.length_a   1.000
_cell.length_b   1.000
_cell.length_c   1.000
_cell.angle_alpha   90.00
_cell.angle_beta   90.00
_cell.angle_gamma   90.00
#
_symmetry.space_group_name_H-M   'P 1'
#
loop_
_entity.id
_entity.type
_entity.pdbx_description
1 polymer ?
#
loop_
_entity_poly.entity_id
_entity_poly.type
_entity_poly.pdbx_seq_one_letter_code
_entity_poly.pdbx_strand_id
1 'polypeptide(L)'
;MTDITWSAMVMSSLSNSRGLSFPCSTYSLSMVLAERVGYWDTDADSVGEDMHMMLKCFFKTDGLARCCPIFVPINLTNVQTNGYFANLMARFVQAKRHYNGVADLAYTLKNSFGVQEDNHFATLTKKSTHSAPYLDKLVMCIKVMEAHLIPTTSGWLMFAAVPLMQFILFPPTPALAIVDPVDNPILTSEFYASLWNIVKIITVFLPFPLFGTLAIYEHLHRTIDRELYRKTETRTWRNVFDYISLPIAAWAFLTIPSTIASIKRLYKTNDQYIVAEKFFEEDE
;
A
#
# COMPACT_ATOMS: atom_id res chain seq x y z
N MET A 1 -8.09 -9.58 4.40
CA MET A 1 -6.67 -9.43 4.04
C MET A 1 -6.33 -8.03 3.52
N THR A 2 -7.12 -7.46 2.65
CA THR A 2 -7.02 -6.03 2.32
C THR A 2 -7.07 -5.21 3.61
N ASP A 3 -7.92 -5.59 4.54
CA ASP A 3 -8.07 -4.94 5.84
C ASP A 3 -6.79 -4.97 6.70
N ILE A 4 -5.98 -6.02 6.60
CA ILE A 4 -4.71 -6.11 7.34
C ILE A 4 -3.68 -5.14 6.78
N THR A 5 -3.60 -5.04 5.46
CA THR A 5 -2.68 -4.09 4.81
C THR A 5 -3.09 -2.66 5.14
N TRP A 6 -4.38 -2.35 5.08
CA TRP A 6 -4.91 -1.05 5.44
C TRP A 6 -4.75 -0.76 6.94
N SER A 7 -4.95 -1.74 7.80
CA SER A 7 -4.70 -1.60 9.24
C SER A 7 -3.22 -1.35 9.53
N ALA A 8 -2.31 -1.99 8.81
CA ALA A 8 -0.88 -1.72 8.92
C ALA A 8 -0.52 -0.30 8.47
N MET A 9 -1.16 0.22 7.41
CA MET A 9 -1.01 1.61 6.97
C MET A 9 -1.55 2.59 8.02
N VAL A 10 -2.69 2.30 8.63
CA VAL A 10 -3.26 3.09 9.71
C VAL A 10 -2.36 3.05 10.95
N MET A 11 -1.82 1.88 11.31
CA MET A 11 -0.87 1.74 12.42
C MET A 11 0.42 2.52 12.15
N SER A 12 0.91 2.54 10.92
CA SER A 12 2.05 3.40 10.55
C SER A 12 1.71 4.89 10.69
N SER A 13 0.45 5.27 10.54
CA SER A 13 -0.05 6.62 10.78
C SER A 13 -0.07 6.98 12.28
N LEU A 14 -0.35 6.01 13.15
CA LEU A 14 -0.35 6.20 14.61
C LEU A 14 1.02 6.63 15.14
N SER A 15 2.09 6.14 14.55
CA SER A 15 3.46 6.49 14.91
C SER A 15 3.95 7.77 14.24
N ASN A 16 3.16 8.39 13.37
CA ASN A 16 3.57 9.54 12.59
C ASN A 16 3.32 10.87 13.30
N SER A 17 4.28 11.30 14.09
CA SER A 17 4.22 12.57 14.83
C SER A 17 4.08 13.83 13.94
N ARG A 18 4.36 13.72 12.62
CA ARG A 18 4.26 14.84 11.68
C ARG A 18 2.89 15.00 11.04
N GLY A 19 1.98 14.04 11.23
CA GLY A 19 0.67 14.04 10.57
C GLY A 19 0.73 13.87 9.04
N LEU A 20 1.80 13.27 8.53
CA LEU A 20 1.98 12.94 7.11
C LEU A 20 1.50 11.52 6.86
N SER A 21 0.19 11.37 6.70
CA SER A 21 -0.44 10.08 6.40
C SER A 21 -1.58 10.28 5.40
N PHE A 22 -2.10 9.18 4.90
CA PHE A 22 -3.21 9.20 3.97
C PHE A 22 -4.51 8.78 4.65
N PRO A 23 -5.63 9.45 4.36
CA PRO A 23 -6.93 8.95 4.75
C PRO A 23 -7.24 7.66 3.99
N CYS A 24 -8.01 6.79 4.60
CA CYS A 24 -8.50 5.56 3.99
C CYS A 24 -10.02 5.61 3.96
N SER A 25 -10.61 5.82 2.80
CA SER A 25 -12.06 5.80 2.53
C SER A 25 -12.92 6.76 3.36
N THR A 26 -12.56 7.06 4.60
CA THR A 26 -13.34 7.90 5.51
C THR A 26 -12.49 9.04 6.03
N TYR A 27 -12.82 10.25 5.64
CA TYR A 27 -12.14 11.45 6.10
C TYR A 27 -13.10 12.63 6.14
N SER A 28 -12.75 13.66 6.88
CA SER A 28 -13.40 14.95 6.88
C SER A 28 -12.43 16.03 6.44
N LEU A 29 -12.95 17.01 5.73
CA LEU A 29 -12.19 18.14 5.22
C LEU A 29 -12.99 19.41 5.51
N SER A 30 -12.34 20.47 6.02
CA SER A 30 -13.01 21.73 6.19
C SER A 30 -13.31 22.37 4.83
N MET A 31 -14.47 23.00 4.70
CA MET A 31 -14.86 23.68 3.44
C MET A 31 -13.85 24.79 3.06
N VAL A 32 -13.30 25.48 4.04
CA VAL A 32 -12.26 26.49 3.81
C VAL A 32 -11.01 25.90 3.16
N LEU A 33 -10.59 24.70 3.61
CA LEU A 33 -9.46 24.02 2.99
C LEU A 33 -9.84 23.46 1.62
N ALA A 34 -11.03 22.90 1.47
CA ALA A 34 -11.53 22.41 0.19
C ALA A 34 -11.55 23.52 -0.87
N GLU A 35 -12.09 24.68 -0.54
CA GLU A 35 -12.12 25.86 -1.42
C GLU A 35 -10.71 26.35 -1.76
N ARG A 36 -9.82 26.43 -0.77
CA ARG A 36 -8.44 26.86 -0.96
C ARG A 36 -7.66 25.98 -1.93
N VAL A 37 -7.91 24.67 -1.95
CA VAL A 37 -7.23 23.73 -2.84
C VAL A 37 -7.96 23.49 -4.16
N GLY A 38 -9.14 24.09 -4.34
CA GLY A 38 -9.95 24.00 -5.56
C GLY A 38 -10.84 22.78 -5.59
N TYR A 39 -11.41 22.41 -4.43
CA TYR A 39 -12.36 21.31 -4.23
C TYR A 39 -11.83 19.92 -4.60
N TRP A 40 -12.71 18.94 -4.72
CA TRP A 40 -12.38 17.58 -5.11
C TRP A 40 -12.14 17.50 -6.62
N ASP A 41 -11.20 16.66 -7.01
CA ASP A 41 -10.95 16.41 -8.42
C ASP A 41 -12.01 15.44 -8.96
N THR A 42 -12.55 15.80 -10.12
CA THR A 42 -13.56 15.00 -10.84
C THR A 42 -12.97 14.32 -12.08
N ASP A 43 -11.67 14.49 -12.31
CA ASP A 43 -10.99 13.93 -13.47
C ASP A 43 -10.83 12.42 -13.36
N ALA A 44 -10.88 11.73 -14.49
CA ALA A 44 -10.72 10.29 -14.57
C ALA A 44 -9.35 9.78 -14.05
N ASP A 45 -8.38 10.68 -13.92
CA ASP A 45 -7.03 10.39 -13.43
C ASP A 45 -6.92 10.41 -11.91
N SER A 46 -7.89 10.99 -11.20
CA SER A 46 -7.93 11.01 -9.72
C SER A 46 -8.63 9.77 -9.14
N VAL A 47 -8.13 8.60 -9.46
CA VAL A 47 -8.76 7.32 -9.13
C VAL A 47 -8.71 6.99 -7.63
N GLY A 48 -7.76 7.55 -6.89
CA GLY A 48 -7.64 7.41 -5.45
C GLY A 48 -8.04 8.71 -4.75
N GLU A 49 -9.32 9.08 -4.79
CA GLU A 49 -9.79 10.39 -4.33
C GLU A 49 -9.37 10.74 -2.90
N ASP A 50 -9.25 9.77 -2.03
CA ASP A 50 -8.84 9.92 -0.63
C ASP A 50 -7.34 10.26 -0.52
N MET A 51 -6.48 9.45 -1.09
CA MET A 51 -5.04 9.68 -1.11
C MET A 51 -4.69 10.91 -1.94
N HIS A 52 -5.26 11.03 -3.15
CA HIS A 52 -5.02 12.17 -4.04
C HIS A 52 -5.41 13.49 -3.39
N MET A 53 -6.56 13.52 -2.70
CA MET A 53 -7.01 14.72 -2.00
C MET A 53 -6.03 15.17 -0.90
N MET A 54 -5.45 14.24 -0.16
CA MET A 54 -4.42 14.57 0.83
C MET A 54 -3.15 15.12 0.16
N LEU A 55 -2.69 14.50 -0.92
CA LEU A 55 -1.54 14.98 -1.70
C LEU A 55 -1.79 16.40 -2.23
N LYS A 56 -2.97 16.63 -2.79
CA LYS A 56 -3.39 17.94 -3.27
C LYS A 56 -3.42 18.98 -2.16
N CYS A 57 -3.99 18.66 -1.00
CA CYS A 57 -3.97 19.53 0.15
C CYS A 57 -2.54 19.82 0.60
N PHE A 58 -1.69 18.82 0.69
CA PHE A 58 -0.29 18.97 1.10
C PHE A 58 0.48 19.90 0.17
N PHE A 59 0.44 19.66 -1.14
CA PHE A 59 1.22 20.46 -2.10
C PHE A 59 0.66 21.87 -2.29
N LYS A 60 -0.68 22.04 -2.33
CA LYS A 60 -1.29 23.37 -2.51
C LYS A 60 -1.25 24.24 -1.25
N THR A 61 -0.92 23.68 -0.11
CA THR A 61 -0.72 24.43 1.15
C THR A 61 0.74 24.52 1.56
N ASP A 62 1.68 24.25 0.67
CA ASP A 62 3.12 24.26 0.96
C ASP A 62 3.50 23.39 2.16
N GLY A 63 2.86 22.25 2.28
CA GLY A 63 3.10 21.26 3.33
C GLY A 63 2.45 21.63 4.67
N LEU A 64 1.52 22.58 4.74
CA LEU A 64 0.83 22.93 5.99
C LEU A 64 -0.30 21.96 6.32
N ALA A 65 -0.96 21.36 5.32
CA ALA A 65 -2.02 20.37 5.56
C ALA A 65 -1.45 19.12 6.24
N ARG A 66 -2.16 18.67 7.26
CA ARG A 66 -1.81 17.47 8.06
C ARG A 66 -3.04 16.62 8.28
N CYS A 67 -2.87 15.30 8.23
CA CYS A 67 -3.88 14.36 8.70
C CYS A 67 -3.86 14.26 10.21
N CYS A 68 -5.04 14.34 10.82
CA CYS A 68 -5.23 14.03 12.23
C CYS A 68 -6.07 12.75 12.32
N PRO A 69 -5.51 11.62 12.78
CA PRO A 69 -6.25 10.38 12.86
C PRO A 69 -7.31 10.46 13.96
N ILE A 70 -8.52 9.98 13.63
CA ILE A 70 -9.61 9.82 14.60
C ILE A 70 -9.69 8.32 14.90
N PHE A 71 -9.35 7.97 16.14
CA PHE A 71 -9.29 6.56 16.56
C PHE A 71 -10.68 6.05 16.93
N VAL A 72 -11.51 5.85 15.93
CA VAL A 72 -12.84 5.28 16.06
C VAL A 72 -12.95 4.08 15.13
N PRO A 73 -13.43 2.92 15.61
CA PRO A 73 -13.63 1.77 14.74
C PRO A 73 -14.70 2.06 13.69
N ILE A 74 -14.41 1.68 12.46
CA ILE A 74 -15.30 1.82 11.32
C ILE A 74 -15.61 0.42 10.78
N ASN A 75 -16.91 0.14 10.59
CA ASN A 75 -17.33 -1.09 9.95
C ASN A 75 -17.36 -0.90 8.43
N LEU A 76 -16.43 -1.55 7.74
CA LEU A 76 -16.36 -1.56 6.29
C LEU A 76 -17.04 -2.82 5.76
N THR A 77 -18.11 -2.65 5.01
CA THR A 77 -18.78 -3.75 4.32
C THR A 77 -17.94 -4.27 3.16
N ASN A 78 -17.77 -5.56 3.12
CA ASN A 78 -17.08 -6.23 2.03
C ASN A 78 -17.92 -6.19 0.74
N VAL A 79 -17.25 -6.26 -0.40
CA VAL A 79 -17.94 -6.56 -1.67
C VAL A 79 -18.45 -7.98 -1.59
N GLN A 80 -19.75 -8.15 -1.74
CA GLN A 80 -20.43 -9.45 -1.73
C GLN A 80 -21.13 -9.67 -3.05
N THR A 81 -21.01 -10.88 -3.58
CA THR A 81 -21.69 -11.38 -4.78
C THR A 81 -22.17 -12.80 -4.52
N ASN A 82 -23.03 -13.33 -5.36
CA ASN A 82 -23.54 -14.68 -5.21
C ASN A 82 -22.47 -15.70 -5.59
N GLY A 83 -21.93 -16.38 -4.58
CA GLY A 83 -21.00 -17.50 -4.74
C GLY A 83 -19.53 -17.15 -4.46
N TYR A 84 -18.81 -18.18 -4.02
CA TYR A 84 -17.43 -18.05 -3.53
C TYR A 84 -16.47 -17.51 -4.60
N PHE A 85 -16.49 -18.05 -5.82
CA PHE A 85 -15.60 -17.60 -6.90
C PHE A 85 -15.96 -16.21 -7.42
N ALA A 86 -17.26 -15.87 -7.46
CA ALA A 86 -17.68 -14.53 -7.83
C ALA A 86 -17.20 -13.49 -6.79
N ASN A 87 -17.26 -13.83 -5.50
CA ASN A 87 -16.69 -13.00 -4.43
C ASN A 87 -15.18 -12.79 -4.58
N LEU A 88 -14.43 -13.84 -4.90
CA LEU A 88 -12.99 -13.71 -5.14
C LEU A 88 -12.70 -12.81 -6.34
N MET A 89 -13.46 -12.96 -7.43
CA MET A 89 -13.31 -12.11 -8.61
C MET A 89 -13.68 -10.65 -8.33
N ALA A 90 -14.76 -10.39 -7.61
CA ALA A 90 -15.14 -9.04 -7.19
C ALA A 90 -14.06 -8.38 -6.33
N ARG A 91 -13.43 -9.14 -5.44
CA ARG A 91 -12.27 -8.70 -4.65
C ARG A 91 -11.06 -8.38 -5.50
N PHE A 92 -10.78 -9.20 -6.50
CA PHE A 92 -9.69 -8.95 -7.45
C PHE A 92 -9.93 -7.66 -8.24
N VAL A 93 -11.15 -7.45 -8.74
CA VAL A 93 -11.54 -6.22 -9.46
C VAL A 93 -11.42 -5.00 -8.54
N GLN A 94 -11.88 -5.09 -7.29
CA GLN A 94 -11.74 -4.04 -6.30
C GLN A 94 -10.27 -3.71 -6.02
N ALA A 95 -9.44 -4.72 -5.80
CA ALA A 95 -8.01 -4.55 -5.58
C ALA A 95 -7.33 -3.85 -6.77
N LYS A 96 -7.60 -4.31 -8.00
CA LYS A 96 -7.08 -3.69 -9.22
C LYS A 96 -7.47 -2.21 -9.32
N ARG A 97 -8.70 -1.85 -8.93
CA ARG A 97 -9.16 -0.46 -8.92
C ARG A 97 -8.33 0.38 -7.92
N HIS A 98 -8.13 -0.11 -6.70
CA HIS A 98 -7.34 0.60 -5.68
C HIS A 98 -5.91 0.85 -6.13
N TYR A 99 -5.30 -0.11 -6.86
CA TYR A 99 -3.94 0.05 -7.33
C TYR A 99 -3.79 0.96 -8.56
N ASN A 100 -4.87 1.38 -9.19
CA ASN A 100 -4.82 2.45 -10.19
C ASN A 100 -4.34 3.79 -9.59
N GLY A 101 -4.41 3.95 -8.27
CA GLY A 101 -3.79 5.05 -7.52
C GLY A 101 -2.27 5.16 -7.67
N VAL A 102 -1.61 4.24 -8.39
CA VAL A 102 -0.20 4.40 -8.79
C VAL A 102 0.05 5.70 -9.58
N ALA A 103 -0.99 6.30 -10.15
CA ALA A 103 -0.94 7.64 -10.76
C ALA A 103 -0.48 8.71 -9.77
N ASP A 104 -0.81 8.56 -8.49
CA ASP A 104 -0.42 9.47 -7.42
C ASP A 104 1.09 9.48 -7.16
N LEU A 105 1.80 8.41 -7.54
CA LEU A 105 3.25 8.39 -7.48
C LEU A 105 3.85 9.41 -8.45
N ALA A 106 3.37 9.46 -9.71
CA ALA A 106 3.83 10.41 -10.69
C ALA A 106 3.48 11.86 -10.27
N TYR A 107 2.26 12.07 -9.78
CA TYR A 107 1.82 13.36 -9.24
C TYR A 107 2.73 13.82 -8.09
N THR A 108 3.02 12.94 -7.14
CA THR A 108 3.85 13.24 -5.97
C THR A 108 5.29 13.56 -6.36
N LEU A 109 5.90 12.79 -7.27
CA LEU A 109 7.25 13.02 -7.75
C LEU A 109 7.35 14.35 -8.52
N LYS A 110 6.38 14.62 -9.40
CA LYS A 110 6.33 15.88 -10.16
C LYS A 110 6.24 17.10 -9.24
N ASN A 111 5.36 17.06 -8.23
CA ASN A 111 5.18 18.17 -7.29
C ASN A 111 6.30 18.29 -6.24
N SER A 112 7.00 17.19 -5.94
CA SER A 112 8.11 17.20 -4.99
C SER A 112 9.42 17.71 -5.59
N PHE A 113 9.73 17.27 -6.82
CA PHE A 113 11.04 17.44 -7.45
C PHE A 113 10.98 18.01 -8.87
N GLY A 114 9.78 18.08 -9.47
CA GLY A 114 9.60 18.63 -10.80
C GLY A 114 9.83 20.14 -10.84
N VAL A 115 10.27 20.62 -11.98
CA VAL A 115 10.27 22.06 -12.26
C VAL A 115 8.80 22.48 -12.36
N GLN A 116 8.39 23.45 -11.57
CA GLN A 116 7.07 24.05 -11.71
C GLN A 116 7.00 24.70 -13.11
N GLU A 117 6.26 24.08 -14.02
CA GLU A 117 5.81 24.80 -15.20
C GLU A 117 4.96 25.98 -14.71
N ASP A 118 5.34 27.19 -15.10
CA ASP A 118 4.56 28.40 -14.85
C ASP A 118 3.21 28.27 -15.59
N ASN A 119 2.27 27.58 -14.96
CA ASN A 119 0.91 27.55 -15.46
C ASN A 119 0.32 28.96 -15.31
N HIS A 120 0.00 29.57 -16.42
CA HIS A 120 -0.61 30.91 -16.52
C HIS A 120 -1.85 31.15 -15.64
N PHE A 121 -2.41 30.10 -15.06
CA PHE A 121 -3.53 30.16 -14.11
C PHE A 121 -3.09 30.41 -12.65
N ALA A 122 -1.80 30.26 -12.34
CA ALA A 122 -1.23 30.49 -11.00
C ALA A 122 -0.98 32.01 -10.73
N THR A 123 -1.22 32.87 -11.69
CA THR A 123 -0.96 34.33 -11.58
C THR A 123 -1.97 35.04 -10.69
N LEU A 124 -3.08 34.44 -10.30
CA LEU A 124 -4.08 35.05 -9.41
C LEU A 124 -3.93 34.66 -7.93
N THR A 125 -3.16 33.61 -7.61
CA THR A 125 -2.79 33.30 -6.23
C THR A 125 -1.35 33.71 -6.02
N LYS A 126 -1.17 34.67 -5.12
CA LYS A 126 0.12 35.21 -4.67
C LYS A 126 1.11 34.05 -4.53
N LYS A 127 2.16 34.01 -5.36
CA LYS A 127 3.23 33.01 -5.35
C LYS A 127 3.69 32.85 -3.90
N SER A 128 3.33 31.73 -3.25
CA SER A 128 3.80 31.47 -1.90
C SER A 128 5.31 31.35 -1.97
N THR A 129 6.00 32.13 -1.19
CA THR A 129 7.46 32.10 -1.07
C THR A 129 7.95 30.91 -0.25
N HIS A 130 7.03 30.13 0.30
CA HIS A 130 7.33 28.96 1.11
C HIS A 130 7.00 27.69 0.30
N SER A 131 8.00 26.89 0.07
CA SER A 131 7.83 25.52 -0.43
C SER A 131 7.75 24.56 0.76
N ALA A 132 6.97 23.49 0.64
CA ALA A 132 6.94 22.45 1.65
C ALA A 132 8.36 21.98 2.02
N PRO A 133 8.64 21.71 3.31
CA PRO A 133 9.95 21.23 3.76
C PRO A 133 10.40 20.00 2.96
N TYR A 134 11.66 19.99 2.55
CA TYR A 134 12.21 18.89 1.75
C TYR A 134 12.01 17.52 2.39
N LEU A 135 12.22 17.43 3.71
CA LEU A 135 12.02 16.19 4.46
C LEU A 135 10.56 15.70 4.41
N ASP A 136 9.59 16.62 4.48
CA ASP A 136 8.18 16.28 4.42
C ASP A 136 7.79 15.79 3.01
N LYS A 137 8.35 16.41 1.96
CA LYS A 137 8.20 15.93 0.57
C LYS A 137 8.77 14.53 0.40
N LEU A 138 9.96 14.28 0.96
CA LEU A 138 10.60 12.97 0.91
C LEU A 138 9.74 11.92 1.64
N VAL A 139 9.22 12.24 2.83
CA VAL A 139 8.32 11.35 3.59
C VAL A 139 7.06 11.05 2.80
N MET A 140 6.44 12.04 2.16
CA MET A 140 5.26 11.83 1.31
C MET A 140 5.57 10.93 0.12
N CYS A 141 6.71 11.13 -0.56
CA CYS A 141 7.15 10.24 -1.63
C CYS A 141 7.33 8.80 -1.15
N ILE A 142 8.02 8.59 -0.02
CA ILE A 142 8.22 7.26 0.56
C ILE A 142 6.88 6.61 0.87
N LYS A 143 5.93 7.34 1.47
CA LYS A 143 4.62 6.79 1.80
C LYS A 143 3.79 6.41 0.57
N VAL A 144 3.83 7.20 -0.49
CA VAL A 144 3.16 6.86 -1.76
C VAL A 144 3.82 5.65 -2.43
N MET A 145 5.16 5.58 -2.38
CA MET A 145 5.89 4.40 -2.86
C MET A 145 5.56 3.16 -2.02
N GLU A 146 5.47 3.30 -0.71
CA GLU A 146 5.05 2.23 0.20
C GLU A 146 3.65 1.70 -0.17
N ALA A 147 2.72 2.59 -0.45
CA ALA A 147 1.34 2.22 -0.79
C ALA A 147 1.22 1.48 -2.14
N HIS A 148 2.03 1.82 -3.14
CA HIS A 148 1.86 1.33 -4.50
C HIS A 148 3.02 0.45 -5.01
N LEU A 149 4.26 0.77 -4.65
CA LEU A 149 5.44 0.08 -5.17
C LEU A 149 5.76 -1.21 -4.39
N ILE A 150 5.66 -1.15 -3.06
CA ILE A 150 5.89 -2.32 -2.21
C ILE A 150 4.90 -3.46 -2.53
N PRO A 151 3.59 -3.23 -2.62
CA PRO A 151 2.65 -4.27 -3.04
C PRO A 151 2.97 -4.88 -4.41
N THR A 152 3.42 -4.05 -5.36
CA THR A 152 3.77 -4.50 -6.71
C THR A 152 5.01 -5.39 -6.72
N THR A 153 5.99 -5.14 -5.86
CA THR A 153 7.30 -5.79 -5.89
C THR A 153 7.47 -6.90 -4.87
N SER A 154 6.92 -6.74 -3.66
CA SER A 154 7.17 -7.62 -2.52
C SER A 154 6.74 -9.08 -2.76
N GLY A 155 5.61 -9.30 -3.42
CA GLY A 155 5.15 -10.65 -3.72
C GLY A 155 6.04 -11.37 -4.73
N TRP A 156 6.52 -10.67 -5.76
CA TRP A 156 7.46 -11.24 -6.71
C TRP A 156 8.82 -11.52 -6.08
N LEU A 157 9.29 -10.62 -5.22
CA LEU A 157 10.53 -10.83 -4.47
C LEU A 157 10.41 -12.05 -3.55
N MET A 158 9.28 -12.21 -2.88
CA MET A 158 9.06 -13.32 -1.97
C MET A 158 9.03 -14.68 -2.69
N PHE A 159 8.37 -14.77 -3.85
CA PHE A 159 8.18 -16.04 -4.55
C PHE A 159 9.25 -16.36 -5.58
N ALA A 160 9.85 -15.36 -6.19
CA ALA A 160 10.77 -15.55 -7.31
C ALA A 160 12.22 -15.17 -7.00
N ALA A 161 12.46 -14.05 -6.33
CA ALA A 161 13.84 -13.55 -6.20
C ALA A 161 14.71 -14.43 -5.33
N VAL A 162 14.22 -14.91 -4.18
CA VAL A 162 15.01 -15.77 -3.29
C VAL A 162 15.31 -17.12 -3.94
N PRO A 163 14.34 -17.86 -4.49
CA PRO A 163 14.62 -19.09 -5.22
C PRO A 163 15.55 -18.87 -6.42
N LEU A 164 15.33 -17.78 -7.17
CA LEU A 164 16.17 -17.46 -8.32
C LEU A 164 17.61 -17.15 -7.90
N MET A 165 17.81 -16.35 -6.87
CA MET A 165 19.14 -16.06 -6.33
C MET A 165 19.82 -17.31 -5.80
N GLN A 166 19.10 -18.19 -5.11
CA GLN A 166 19.65 -19.49 -4.70
C GLN A 166 20.06 -20.34 -5.91
N PHE A 167 19.25 -20.39 -6.94
CA PHE A 167 19.56 -21.14 -8.16
C PHE A 167 20.79 -20.57 -8.89
N ILE A 168 20.92 -19.24 -8.96
CA ILE A 168 22.04 -18.57 -9.61
C ILE A 168 23.33 -18.78 -8.82
N LEU A 169 23.31 -18.61 -7.50
CA LEU A 169 24.47 -18.64 -6.65
C LEU A 169 24.91 -20.06 -6.26
N PHE A 170 23.95 -20.97 -6.14
CA PHE A 170 24.15 -22.35 -5.68
C PHE A 170 23.38 -23.33 -6.58
N PRO A 171 23.75 -23.43 -7.88
CA PRO A 171 23.07 -24.32 -8.80
C PRO A 171 23.20 -25.77 -8.36
N PRO A 172 22.16 -26.59 -8.60
CA PRO A 172 22.14 -28.00 -8.18
C PRO A 172 23.18 -28.86 -8.92
N THR A 173 23.61 -28.41 -10.11
CA THR A 173 24.66 -29.09 -10.88
C THR A 173 25.63 -28.08 -11.47
N PRO A 174 26.92 -28.39 -11.58
CA PRO A 174 27.93 -27.50 -12.17
C PRO A 174 27.59 -27.07 -13.61
N ALA A 175 26.91 -27.91 -14.38
CA ALA A 175 26.51 -27.61 -15.76
C ALA A 175 25.47 -26.48 -15.87
N LEU A 176 24.76 -26.18 -14.77
CA LEU A 176 23.76 -25.10 -14.69
C LEU A 176 24.33 -23.85 -14.01
N ALA A 177 25.61 -23.85 -13.64
CA ALA A 177 26.23 -22.71 -13.01
C ALA A 177 26.34 -21.55 -14.00
N ILE A 178 25.67 -20.44 -13.68
CA ILE A 178 25.80 -19.18 -14.42
C ILE A 178 27.12 -18.50 -14.02
N VAL A 179 27.56 -18.70 -12.78
CA VAL A 179 28.85 -18.23 -12.24
C VAL A 179 29.67 -19.45 -11.88
N ASP A 180 30.91 -19.50 -12.35
CA ASP A 180 31.82 -20.61 -11.98
C ASP A 180 31.97 -20.63 -10.45
N PRO A 181 31.80 -21.78 -9.78
CA PRO A 181 32.00 -21.90 -8.35
C PRO A 181 33.36 -21.38 -7.85
N VAL A 182 34.40 -21.47 -8.67
CA VAL A 182 35.75 -20.94 -8.35
C VAL A 182 35.74 -19.42 -8.31
N ASP A 183 34.94 -18.77 -9.14
CA ASP A 183 34.84 -17.32 -9.23
C ASP A 183 33.71 -16.74 -8.37
N ASN A 184 32.93 -17.59 -7.69
CA ASN A 184 31.82 -17.14 -6.86
C ASN A 184 32.35 -16.49 -5.57
N PRO A 185 32.24 -15.16 -5.41
CA PRO A 185 32.79 -14.45 -4.25
C PRO A 185 32.19 -14.89 -2.91
N ILE A 186 30.96 -15.44 -2.92
CA ILE A 186 30.32 -15.97 -1.70
C ILE A 186 31.03 -17.23 -1.22
N LEU A 187 31.60 -18.03 -2.13
CA LEU A 187 32.31 -19.25 -1.79
C LEU A 187 33.81 -19.01 -1.52
N THR A 188 34.39 -17.98 -2.12
CA THR A 188 35.81 -17.72 -2.10
C THR A 188 36.23 -16.65 -1.09
N SER A 189 35.34 -15.78 -0.68
CA SER A 189 35.65 -14.67 0.25
C SER A 189 34.90 -14.84 1.59
N GLU A 190 35.63 -14.85 2.70
CA GLU A 190 35.05 -14.90 4.04
C GLU A 190 34.12 -13.72 4.33
N PHE A 191 34.43 -12.55 3.80
CA PHE A 191 33.57 -11.37 3.97
C PHE A 191 32.19 -11.58 3.35
N TYR A 192 32.12 -12.00 2.09
CA TYR A 192 30.83 -12.23 1.41
C TYR A 192 30.09 -13.45 1.96
N ALA A 193 30.81 -14.49 2.39
CA ALA A 193 30.20 -15.64 3.08
C ALA A 193 29.55 -15.21 4.40
N SER A 194 30.22 -14.36 5.17
CA SER A 194 29.66 -13.81 6.41
C SER A 194 28.45 -12.93 6.15
N LEU A 195 28.50 -12.04 5.15
CA LEU A 195 27.38 -11.20 4.74
C LEU A 195 26.19 -12.06 4.30
N TRP A 196 26.41 -13.10 3.52
CA TRP A 196 25.36 -14.04 3.11
C TRP A 196 24.72 -14.77 4.30
N ASN A 197 25.53 -15.16 5.30
CA ASN A 197 25.00 -15.74 6.53
C ASN A 197 24.13 -14.76 7.31
N ILE A 198 24.51 -13.48 7.39
CA ILE A 198 23.69 -12.43 8.01
C ILE A 198 22.37 -12.28 7.26
N VAL A 199 22.38 -12.25 5.93
CA VAL A 199 21.15 -12.18 5.11
C VAL A 199 20.24 -13.37 5.38
N LYS A 200 20.78 -14.59 5.46
CA LYS A 200 20.00 -15.80 5.82
C LYS A 200 19.34 -15.66 7.19
N ILE A 201 20.08 -15.21 8.19
CA ILE A 201 19.59 -15.00 9.55
C ILE A 201 18.44 -13.97 9.53
N ILE A 202 18.65 -12.81 8.89
CA ILE A 202 17.61 -11.78 8.76
C ILE A 202 16.36 -12.34 8.09
N THR A 203 16.52 -13.14 7.03
CA THR A 203 15.39 -13.74 6.30
C THR A 203 14.58 -14.69 7.19
N VAL A 204 15.23 -15.43 8.08
CA VAL A 204 14.54 -16.29 9.07
C VAL A 204 13.74 -15.46 10.08
N PHE A 205 14.28 -14.33 10.52
CA PHE A 205 13.62 -13.47 11.52
C PHE A 205 12.58 -12.51 10.92
N LEU A 206 12.62 -12.24 9.62
CA LEU A 206 11.71 -11.30 8.95
C LEU A 206 10.21 -11.59 9.17
N PRO A 207 9.74 -12.85 9.24
CA PRO A 207 8.33 -13.13 9.51
C PRO A 207 7.85 -12.76 10.93
N PHE A 208 8.74 -12.66 11.92
CA PHE A 208 8.33 -12.42 13.32
C PHE A 208 7.62 -11.07 13.53
N PRO A 209 8.10 -9.94 12.99
CA PRO A 209 7.37 -8.68 13.05
C PRO A 209 5.98 -8.77 12.43
N LEU A 210 5.83 -9.52 11.34
CA LEU A 210 4.54 -9.75 10.70
C LEU A 210 3.59 -10.52 11.65
N PHE A 211 4.04 -11.62 12.24
CA PHE A 211 3.25 -12.36 13.21
C PHE A 211 2.89 -11.54 14.44
N GLY A 212 3.82 -10.71 14.93
CA GLY A 212 3.55 -9.78 16.02
C GLY A 212 2.45 -8.77 15.66
N THR A 213 2.51 -8.18 14.47
CA THR A 213 1.49 -7.27 13.96
C THR A 213 0.14 -7.96 13.82
N LEU A 214 0.10 -9.18 13.30
CA LEU A 214 -1.12 -9.97 13.18
C LEU A 214 -1.72 -10.31 14.55
N ALA A 215 -0.90 -10.64 15.53
CA ALA A 215 -1.35 -10.90 16.90
C ALA A 215 -1.99 -9.65 17.55
N ILE A 216 -1.37 -8.48 17.37
CA ILE A 216 -1.92 -7.20 17.83
C ILE A 216 -3.25 -6.93 17.12
N TYR A 217 -3.31 -7.12 15.81
CA TYR A 217 -4.53 -6.94 15.03
C TYR A 217 -5.67 -7.85 15.53
N GLU A 218 -5.40 -9.13 15.74
CA GLU A 218 -6.39 -10.07 16.29
C GLU A 218 -6.86 -9.67 17.68
N HIS A 219 -5.96 -9.22 18.53
CA HIS A 219 -6.31 -8.76 19.86
C HIS A 219 -7.24 -7.53 19.82
N LEU A 220 -6.90 -6.53 19.03
CA LEU A 220 -7.71 -5.32 18.86
C LEU A 220 -9.08 -5.65 18.26
N HIS A 221 -9.11 -6.51 17.25
CA HIS A 221 -10.35 -6.91 16.59
C HIS A 221 -11.30 -7.64 17.56
N ARG A 222 -10.79 -8.56 18.36
CA ARG A 222 -11.58 -9.26 19.41
C ARG A 222 -12.12 -8.28 20.45
N THR A 223 -11.29 -7.33 20.85
CA THR A 223 -11.69 -6.33 21.85
C THR A 223 -12.83 -5.45 21.31
N ILE A 224 -12.72 -4.99 20.06
CA ILE A 224 -13.75 -4.19 19.40
C ILE A 224 -15.04 -5.00 19.22
N ASP A 225 -14.95 -6.23 18.72
CA ASP A 225 -16.11 -7.10 18.54
C ASP A 225 -16.88 -7.33 19.85
N ARG A 226 -16.15 -7.59 20.94
CA ARG A 226 -16.75 -7.87 22.24
C ARG A 226 -17.28 -6.62 22.93
N GLU A 227 -16.49 -5.56 23.00
CA GLU A 227 -16.81 -4.40 23.83
C GLU A 227 -17.72 -3.40 23.11
N LEU A 228 -17.51 -3.19 21.82
CA LEU A 228 -18.25 -2.21 21.05
C LEU A 228 -19.47 -2.82 20.36
N TYR A 229 -19.28 -3.93 19.65
CA TYR A 229 -20.35 -4.58 18.89
C TYR A 229 -21.12 -5.63 19.69
N ARG A 230 -20.68 -5.96 20.91
CA ARG A 230 -21.29 -6.95 21.82
C ARG A 230 -21.57 -8.31 21.12
N LYS A 231 -20.72 -8.69 20.18
CA LYS A 231 -20.86 -9.98 19.51
C LYS A 231 -20.64 -11.12 20.49
N THR A 232 -21.55 -12.09 20.49
CA THR A 232 -21.45 -13.31 21.31
C THR A 232 -20.41 -14.26 20.73
N GLU A 233 -20.29 -14.31 19.41
CA GLU A 233 -19.29 -15.10 18.71
C GLU A 233 -18.10 -14.22 18.31
N THR A 234 -17.01 -14.36 19.01
CA THR A 234 -15.77 -13.67 18.69
C THR A 234 -14.80 -14.63 17.99
N ARG A 235 -13.88 -14.03 17.22
CA ARG A 235 -12.76 -14.78 16.63
C ARG A 235 -12.01 -15.58 17.71
N THR A 236 -11.68 -16.82 17.42
CA THR A 236 -10.97 -17.73 18.32
C THR A 236 -9.50 -17.85 17.89
N TRP A 237 -8.68 -18.50 18.70
CA TRP A 237 -7.29 -18.80 18.34
C TRP A 237 -7.17 -19.61 17.04
N ARG A 238 -8.19 -20.36 16.65
CA ARG A 238 -8.22 -21.13 15.39
C ARG A 238 -8.16 -20.24 14.16
N ASN A 239 -8.60 -18.99 14.27
CA ASN A 239 -8.54 -18.01 13.18
C ASN A 239 -7.10 -17.59 12.84
N VAL A 240 -6.11 -17.91 13.69
CA VAL A 240 -4.69 -17.76 13.35
C VAL A 240 -4.31 -18.62 12.15
N PHE A 241 -4.97 -19.77 11.94
CA PHE A 241 -4.74 -20.59 10.76
C PHE A 241 -5.18 -19.93 9.45
N ASP A 242 -6.07 -18.95 9.49
CA ASP A 242 -6.48 -18.18 8.31
C ASP A 242 -5.27 -17.44 7.70
N TYR A 243 -4.28 -17.10 8.54
CA TYR A 243 -3.06 -16.42 8.10
C TYR A 243 -2.07 -17.32 7.35
N ILE A 244 -2.22 -18.65 7.40
CA ILE A 244 -1.40 -19.56 6.60
C ILE A 244 -1.60 -19.32 5.11
N SER A 245 -2.81 -18.91 4.71
CA SER A 245 -3.13 -18.55 3.33
C SER A 245 -2.67 -17.14 2.94
N LEU A 246 -2.19 -16.33 3.92
CA LEU A 246 -1.83 -14.93 3.72
C LEU A 246 -0.84 -14.70 2.57
N PRO A 247 0.26 -15.47 2.44
CA PRO A 247 1.21 -15.25 1.36
C PRO A 247 0.57 -15.41 -0.03
N ILE A 248 -0.21 -16.47 -0.21
CA ILE A 248 -0.88 -16.76 -1.49
C ILE A 248 -1.93 -15.70 -1.79
N ALA A 249 -2.75 -15.37 -0.78
CA ALA A 249 -3.79 -14.37 -0.95
C ALA A 249 -3.22 -12.95 -1.16
N ALA A 250 -2.12 -12.59 -0.50
CA ALA A 250 -1.42 -11.33 -0.74
C ALA A 250 -0.86 -11.29 -2.17
N TRP A 251 -0.28 -12.37 -2.64
CA TRP A 251 0.19 -12.43 -4.01
C TRP A 251 -0.96 -12.31 -5.02
N ALA A 252 -2.05 -13.06 -4.84
CA ALA A 252 -3.19 -13.06 -5.76
C ALA A 252 -3.99 -11.75 -5.76
N PHE A 253 -4.23 -11.14 -4.59
CA PHE A 253 -5.13 -9.99 -4.42
C PHE A 253 -4.42 -8.66 -4.11
N LEU A 254 -3.10 -8.67 -4.00
CA LEU A 254 -2.29 -7.48 -3.79
C LEU A 254 -1.28 -7.33 -4.93
N THR A 255 -0.36 -8.28 -5.07
CA THR A 255 0.77 -8.18 -6.01
C THR A 255 0.33 -8.26 -7.47
N ILE A 256 -0.49 -9.23 -7.85
CA ILE A 256 -0.95 -9.37 -9.23
C ILE A 256 -1.79 -8.15 -9.67
N PRO A 257 -2.84 -7.71 -8.93
CA PRO A 257 -3.62 -6.56 -9.32
C PRO A 257 -2.79 -5.27 -9.42
N SER A 258 -1.86 -5.05 -8.47
CA SER A 258 -0.99 -3.87 -8.48
C SER A 258 -0.02 -3.88 -9.65
N THR A 259 0.55 -5.04 -10.00
CA THR A 259 1.40 -5.21 -11.18
C THR A 259 0.63 -4.91 -12.46
N ILE A 260 -0.59 -5.46 -12.59
CA ILE A 260 -1.44 -5.21 -13.76
C ILE A 260 -1.78 -3.72 -13.87
N ALA A 261 -2.16 -3.07 -12.76
CA ALA A 261 -2.48 -1.64 -12.74
C ALA A 261 -1.26 -0.79 -13.13
N SER A 262 -0.08 -1.10 -12.58
CA SER A 262 1.17 -0.39 -12.87
C SER A 262 1.58 -0.53 -14.34
N ILE A 263 1.56 -1.75 -14.89
CA ILE A 263 1.87 -2.01 -16.30
C ILE A 263 0.86 -1.29 -17.21
N LYS A 264 -0.43 -1.39 -16.88
CA LYS A 264 -1.48 -0.75 -17.66
C LYS A 264 -1.32 0.77 -17.71
N ARG A 265 -0.90 1.39 -16.60
CA ARG A 265 -0.65 2.83 -16.54
C ARG A 265 0.51 3.30 -17.40
N LEU A 266 1.49 2.44 -17.70
CA LEU A 266 2.59 2.79 -18.63
C LEU A 266 2.11 2.98 -20.08
N TYR A 267 1.04 2.29 -20.47
CA TYR A 267 0.55 2.30 -21.85
C TYR A 267 -0.76 3.06 -22.04
N LYS A 268 -1.52 3.29 -20.96
CA LYS A 268 -2.86 3.84 -21.04
C LYS A 268 -3.09 4.86 -19.93
N THR A 269 -3.34 6.10 -20.30
CA THR A 269 -3.56 7.19 -19.36
C THR A 269 -4.97 7.19 -18.76
N ASN A 270 -5.99 6.73 -19.51
CA ASN A 270 -7.37 6.74 -19.06
C ASN A 270 -7.91 5.31 -18.94
N ASP A 271 -8.27 4.92 -17.72
CA ASP A 271 -9.00 3.69 -17.44
C ASP A 271 -10.44 4.03 -17.03
N GLN A 272 -11.40 3.26 -17.57
CA GLN A 272 -12.77 3.37 -17.11
C GLN A 272 -12.83 2.93 -15.63
N TYR A 273 -13.42 3.78 -14.81
CA TYR A 273 -13.68 3.46 -13.41
C TYR A 273 -14.82 2.43 -13.33
N ILE A 274 -14.46 1.19 -13.05
CA ILE A 274 -15.44 0.09 -12.89
C ILE A 274 -15.68 -0.11 -11.40
N VAL A 275 -16.88 0.18 -10.96
CA VAL A 275 -17.33 -0.11 -9.59
C VAL A 275 -17.79 -1.56 -9.53
N ALA A 276 -17.31 -2.31 -8.54
CA ALA A 276 -17.83 -3.63 -8.28
C ALA A 276 -19.28 -3.52 -7.78
N GLU A 277 -20.19 -4.27 -8.38
CA GLU A 277 -21.58 -4.33 -7.94
C GLU A 277 -21.64 -4.84 -6.49
N LYS A 278 -22.43 -4.18 -5.67
CA LYS A 278 -22.70 -4.62 -4.30
C LYS A 278 -24.13 -5.14 -4.28
N PHE A 279 -24.29 -6.40 -3.95
CA PHE A 279 -25.59 -6.95 -3.62
C PHE A 279 -25.82 -6.73 -2.12
N PHE A 280 -26.89 -6.05 -1.80
CA PHE A 280 -27.42 -5.99 -0.45
C PHE A 280 -28.47 -7.10 -0.37
N GLU A 281 -28.30 -8.06 0.55
CA GLU A 281 -29.44 -8.88 0.96
C GLU A 281 -30.42 -7.92 1.64
N GLU A 282 -31.59 -7.75 1.08
CA GLU A 282 -32.71 -7.15 1.79
C GLU A 282 -33.05 -8.11 2.94
N ASP A 283 -32.81 -7.68 4.18
CA ASP A 283 -33.23 -8.41 5.37
C ASP A 283 -34.77 -8.56 5.29
N GLU A 284 -35.26 -9.78 5.02
CA GLU A 284 -36.68 -10.15 5.15
C GLU A 284 -37.09 -10.22 6.64
#